data_d3845e9d005f8efe9edf7617cf1d620d
#
_entry.id   d3845e9d005f8efe9edf7617cf1d620d
#
_cell.length_a   1.000
_cell.length_b   1.000
_cell.length_c   1.000
_cell.angle_alpha   90.00
_cell.angle_beta   90.00
_cell.angle_gamma   90.00
#
_symmetry.space_group_name_H-M   'P 1'
#
loop_
_entity.id
_entity.type
_entity.pdbx_description
1 polymer ?
#
loop_
_entity_poly.entity_id
_entity_poly.type
_entity_poly.pdbx_seq_one_letter_code
_entity_poly.pdbx_strand_id
1 'polypeptide(L)'
;MLDDILLQVNKPGRYIGREWNLPRKDFDKADIKFALCFPDLYEIGMSNLGIRIIYAILNNLPDVACERFFSPASDMEKILRDRNTGIYSLESRKGLREFDFAGFSLGHELSYTNVLNILQMGSIPLKASLRDQSYPLVIGGGPCALNPEPLCEFFDLFLIGEAEEAILEIIDIYRKAKDRFKASVMKKQDLLVMFSQVEGVYAPSLYEVRYDSAGKIEEFQAKTGGVPAKIKKRFLKDLNSAPFPSDWLIPYIQIVHDRITLEIMRGCPNACRFCQARPQYFPFRKREIDNILNLADSAYKNTGYEEMSLCGLSVSDFSGLEELLKRLIALFKENAVSISLPSVRPKSLIGDVSALIASIKKTGLTFAPEAATERLRKIINKDFNLEEFLKVVEQVYLSGYQNIKLYFMIGLPFEREEDLDAIIGLSTQALELRKKVNK
;
A
#
# COMPACT_ATOMS: atom_id res chain seq x y z
N MET A 1 27.93 -12.00 16.14
CA MET A 1 26.92 -11.22 16.93
C MET A 1 25.50 -11.33 16.34
N LEU A 2 25.26 -11.00 15.05
CA LEU A 2 23.92 -11.13 14.46
C LEU A 2 23.51 -12.61 14.30
N ASP A 3 24.41 -13.46 13.85
CA ASP A 3 24.11 -14.90 13.65
C ASP A 3 23.66 -15.58 14.95
N ASP A 4 24.23 -15.17 16.11
CA ASP A 4 23.80 -15.68 17.41
C ASP A 4 22.38 -15.20 17.79
N ILE A 5 21.96 -14.01 17.32
CA ILE A 5 20.60 -13.52 17.53
C ILE A 5 19.62 -14.30 16.66
N LEU A 6 19.99 -14.57 15.41
CA LEU A 6 19.13 -15.27 14.45
C LEU A 6 18.77 -16.68 14.90
N LEU A 7 19.65 -17.34 15.66
CA LEU A 7 19.38 -18.66 16.25
C LEU A 7 18.37 -18.63 17.41
N GLN A 8 18.04 -17.44 17.95
CA GLN A 8 17.18 -17.26 19.11
C GLN A 8 15.77 -16.76 18.75
N VAL A 9 15.51 -16.49 17.47
CA VAL A 9 14.22 -15.98 16.99
C VAL A 9 13.43 -17.06 16.24
N ASN A 10 12.10 -16.98 16.30
CA ASN A 10 11.22 -17.98 15.69
C ASN A 10 11.33 -18.02 14.15
N LYS A 11 11.56 -16.87 13.52
CA LYS A 11 11.63 -16.75 12.04
C LYS A 11 12.84 -15.92 11.63
N PRO A 12 14.06 -16.50 11.64
CA PRO A 12 15.29 -15.78 11.28
C PRO A 12 15.26 -15.21 9.85
N GLY A 13 14.53 -15.85 8.93
CA GLY A 13 14.38 -15.38 7.55
C GLY A 13 13.80 -13.98 7.38
N ARG A 14 13.19 -13.40 8.43
CA ARG A 14 12.75 -12.00 8.44
C ARG A 14 13.89 -10.99 8.46
N TYR A 15 15.08 -11.42 8.91
CA TYR A 15 16.16 -10.54 9.33
C TYR A 15 17.48 -10.76 8.58
N ILE A 16 17.54 -11.76 7.69
CA ILE A 16 18.78 -12.09 6.96
C ILE A 16 19.03 -11.17 5.76
N GLY A 17 17.98 -10.66 5.10
CA GLY A 17 18.13 -9.97 3.82
C GLY A 17 18.69 -10.88 2.72
N ARG A 18 19.34 -10.29 1.69
CA ARG A 18 19.99 -11.01 0.58
C ARG A 18 19.06 -11.85 -0.27
N GLU A 19 17.80 -11.43 -0.38
CA GLU A 19 16.79 -12.06 -1.22
C GLU A 19 17.23 -12.08 -2.69
N TRP A 20 16.62 -12.96 -3.49
CA TRP A 20 16.82 -12.95 -4.94
C TRP A 20 16.38 -11.62 -5.55
N ASN A 21 17.06 -11.21 -6.61
CA ASN A 21 16.86 -9.94 -7.30
C ASN A 21 17.20 -8.69 -6.45
N LEU A 22 17.98 -8.84 -5.38
CA LEU A 22 18.43 -7.70 -4.60
C LEU A 22 19.32 -6.77 -5.45
N PRO A 23 19.00 -5.46 -5.55
CA PRO A 23 19.87 -4.49 -6.21
C PRO A 23 21.25 -4.45 -5.56
N ARG A 24 22.30 -4.51 -6.38
CA ARG A 24 23.68 -4.44 -5.90
C ARG A 24 24.08 -2.98 -5.74
N LYS A 25 23.85 -2.41 -4.58
CA LYS A 25 24.28 -1.06 -4.20
C LYS A 25 25.39 -1.13 -3.16
N ASP A 26 26.38 -0.26 -3.31
CA ASP A 26 27.42 -0.03 -2.31
C ASP A 26 26.96 1.12 -1.41
N PHE A 27 26.50 0.78 -0.21
CA PHE A 27 25.99 1.76 0.75
C PHE A 27 26.99 2.87 1.06
N ASP A 28 28.26 2.52 1.23
CA ASP A 28 29.28 3.47 1.65
C ASP A 28 29.65 4.46 0.52
N LYS A 29 29.44 4.07 -0.75
CA LYS A 29 29.66 4.91 -1.94
C LYS A 29 28.44 5.70 -2.40
N ALA A 30 27.25 5.35 -1.90
CA ALA A 30 26.03 6.06 -2.28
C ALA A 30 26.04 7.48 -1.72
N ASP A 31 25.71 8.45 -2.57
CA ASP A 31 25.61 9.85 -2.16
C ASP A 31 24.41 10.08 -1.25
N ILE A 32 23.29 9.43 -1.54
CA ILE A 32 22.05 9.56 -0.76
C ILE A 32 21.64 8.19 -0.23
N LYS A 33 21.38 8.13 1.07
CA LYS A 33 21.01 6.91 1.79
C LYS A 33 19.59 7.03 2.30
N PHE A 34 18.71 6.15 1.77
CA PHE A 34 17.28 6.17 2.06
C PHE A 34 16.86 4.92 2.82
N ALA A 35 16.41 5.06 4.07
CA ALA A 35 15.79 3.99 4.82
C ALA A 35 14.30 3.93 4.49
N LEU A 36 13.86 2.88 3.80
CA LEU A 36 12.46 2.63 3.50
C LEU A 36 11.85 1.76 4.61
N CYS A 37 11.10 2.40 5.50
CA CYS A 37 10.55 1.81 6.70
C CYS A 37 9.10 1.37 6.48
N PHE A 38 8.80 0.12 6.78
CA PHE A 38 7.44 -0.38 6.86
C PHE A 38 7.13 -0.73 8.33
N PRO A 39 6.18 -0.03 8.98
CA PRO A 39 5.95 -0.16 10.41
C PRO A 39 5.07 -1.38 10.76
N ASP A 40 5.42 -2.54 10.24
CA ASP A 40 4.85 -3.85 10.53
C ASP A 40 5.88 -4.95 10.23
N LEU A 41 5.49 -6.21 10.43
CA LEU A 41 6.35 -7.36 10.20
C LEU A 41 6.77 -7.49 8.72
N TYR A 42 7.91 -8.14 8.51
CA TYR A 42 8.50 -8.40 7.19
C TYR A 42 7.49 -9.00 6.20
N GLU A 43 6.69 -10.01 6.60
CA GLU A 43 5.76 -10.70 5.73
C GLU A 43 4.64 -9.78 5.22
N ILE A 44 4.23 -8.81 6.02
CA ILE A 44 3.21 -7.82 5.65
C ILE A 44 3.83 -6.76 4.74
N GLY A 45 5.00 -6.24 5.10
CA GLY A 45 5.70 -5.23 4.32
C GLY A 45 6.12 -5.73 2.95
N MET A 46 6.69 -6.94 2.86
CA MET A 46 7.07 -7.55 1.58
C MET A 46 5.88 -7.91 0.70
N SER A 47 4.68 -7.97 1.27
CA SER A 47 3.43 -8.15 0.52
C SER A 47 2.82 -6.82 0.01
N ASN A 48 3.37 -5.66 0.44
CA ASN A 48 2.87 -4.35 0.05
C ASN A 48 3.47 -3.89 -1.28
N LEU A 49 2.62 -3.66 -2.28
CA LEU A 49 3.06 -3.24 -3.61
C LEU A 49 3.71 -1.85 -3.59
N GLY A 50 3.21 -0.91 -2.80
CA GLY A 50 3.74 0.45 -2.72
C GLY A 50 5.19 0.50 -2.28
N ILE A 51 5.58 -0.31 -1.27
CA ILE A 51 6.97 -0.37 -0.82
C ILE A 51 7.89 -0.95 -1.89
N ARG A 52 7.41 -1.95 -2.66
CA ARG A 52 8.17 -2.54 -3.77
C ARG A 52 8.41 -1.53 -4.89
N ILE A 53 7.39 -0.72 -5.21
CA ILE A 53 7.50 0.33 -6.24
C ILE A 53 8.50 1.40 -5.81
N ILE A 54 8.39 1.94 -4.60
CA ILE A 54 9.29 2.99 -4.10
C ILE A 54 10.72 2.47 -3.95
N TYR A 55 10.89 1.24 -3.48
CA TYR A 55 12.20 0.59 -3.40
C TYR A 55 12.89 0.48 -4.76
N ALA A 56 12.15 0.05 -5.79
CA ALA A 56 12.68 -0.04 -7.15
C ALA A 56 13.00 1.33 -7.73
N ILE A 57 12.12 2.32 -7.59
CA ILE A 57 12.34 3.69 -8.07
C ILE A 57 13.63 4.27 -7.49
N LEU A 58 13.82 4.18 -6.17
CA LEU A 58 14.98 4.75 -5.50
C LEU A 58 16.27 3.99 -5.85
N ASN A 59 16.23 2.67 -5.94
CA ASN A 59 17.41 1.88 -6.31
C ASN A 59 17.75 1.92 -7.80
N ASN A 60 16.87 2.41 -8.67
CA ASN A 60 17.19 2.69 -10.06
C ASN A 60 18.02 3.98 -10.23
N LEU A 61 18.07 4.86 -9.20
CA LEU A 61 18.97 6.00 -9.21
C LEU A 61 20.41 5.54 -8.90
N PRO A 62 21.41 5.94 -9.70
CA PRO A 62 22.78 5.42 -9.56
C PRO A 62 23.44 5.83 -8.23
N ASP A 63 23.12 7.00 -7.73
CA ASP A 63 23.69 7.65 -6.55
C ASP A 63 22.90 7.43 -5.26
N VAL A 64 21.79 6.66 -5.31
CA VAL A 64 20.93 6.39 -4.14
C VAL A 64 21.06 4.94 -3.73
N ALA A 65 21.24 4.69 -2.44
CA ALA A 65 21.04 3.40 -1.81
C ALA A 65 19.77 3.43 -0.95
N CYS A 66 18.76 2.68 -1.37
CA CYS A 66 17.54 2.50 -0.62
C CYS A 66 17.54 1.13 0.05
N GLU A 67 17.40 1.10 1.38
CA GLU A 67 17.42 -0.11 2.17
C GLU A 67 16.18 -0.23 3.06
N ARG A 68 15.73 -1.46 3.33
CA ARG A 68 14.47 -1.74 3.98
C ARG A 68 14.61 -1.94 5.48
N PHE A 69 13.65 -1.37 6.22
CA PHE A 69 13.46 -1.58 7.65
C PHE A 69 12.03 -2.07 7.90
N PHE A 70 11.88 -3.05 8.79
CA PHE A 70 10.60 -3.56 9.25
C PHE A 70 10.53 -3.54 10.77
N SER A 71 9.32 -3.51 11.34
CA SER A 71 9.14 -3.72 12.77
C SER A 71 9.62 -5.12 13.13
N PRO A 72 10.49 -5.27 14.13
CA PRO A 72 10.85 -6.59 14.62
C PRO A 72 9.66 -7.27 15.28
N ALA A 73 9.60 -8.60 15.23
CA ALA A 73 8.68 -9.36 16.06
C ALA A 73 9.13 -9.28 17.52
N SER A 74 8.21 -9.60 18.43
CA SER A 74 8.44 -9.43 19.89
C SER A 74 9.66 -10.17 20.42
N ASP A 75 9.99 -11.33 19.87
CA ASP A 75 11.18 -12.11 20.22
C ASP A 75 12.47 -11.38 19.83
N MET A 76 12.55 -10.88 18.59
CA MET A 76 13.69 -10.10 18.11
C MET A 76 13.78 -8.75 18.85
N GLU A 77 12.65 -8.06 19.01
CA GLU A 77 12.63 -6.78 19.73
C GLU A 77 13.18 -6.92 21.14
N LYS A 78 12.75 -7.95 21.87
CA LYS A 78 13.25 -8.24 23.20
C LYS A 78 14.77 -8.42 23.20
N ILE A 79 15.31 -9.23 22.31
CA ILE A 79 16.75 -9.48 22.23
C ILE A 79 17.53 -8.19 21.90
N LEU A 80 17.05 -7.39 20.96
CA LEU A 80 17.69 -6.13 20.60
C LEU A 80 17.72 -5.15 21.77
N ARG A 81 16.63 -5.04 22.54
CA ARG A 81 16.55 -4.22 23.74
C ARG A 81 17.45 -4.72 24.87
N ASP A 82 17.43 -6.04 25.15
CA ASP A 82 18.26 -6.65 26.20
C ASP A 82 19.76 -6.48 25.93
N ARG A 83 20.16 -6.45 24.65
CA ARG A 83 21.54 -6.23 24.21
C ARG A 83 21.90 -4.78 23.98
N ASN A 84 20.95 -3.85 24.18
CA ASN A 84 21.11 -2.43 23.87
C ASN A 84 21.61 -2.19 22.42
N THR A 85 21.10 -2.97 21.47
CA THR A 85 21.38 -2.84 20.04
C THR A 85 20.17 -2.31 19.31
N GLY A 86 20.38 -1.45 18.31
CA GLY A 86 19.30 -0.89 17.49
C GLY A 86 18.83 -1.82 16.40
N ILE A 87 17.74 -1.43 15.73
CA ILE A 87 17.31 -2.06 14.46
C ILE A 87 18.32 -1.75 13.36
N TYR A 88 18.32 -2.58 12.34
CA TYR A 88 19.23 -2.47 11.20
C TYR A 88 18.50 -2.73 9.88
N SER A 89 19.08 -2.19 8.79
CA SER A 89 18.60 -2.43 7.43
C SER A 89 18.85 -3.87 6.99
N LEU A 90 17.99 -4.40 6.13
CA LEU A 90 18.14 -5.79 5.64
C LEU A 90 19.32 -5.96 4.68
N GLU A 91 19.65 -4.94 3.89
CA GLU A 91 20.66 -5.00 2.84
C GLU A 91 22.09 -4.97 3.40
N SER A 92 22.46 -3.85 4.02
CA SER A 92 23.84 -3.62 4.52
C SER A 92 24.00 -3.74 6.03
N ARG A 93 22.90 -3.98 6.77
CA ARG A 93 22.87 -4.09 8.24
C ARG A 93 23.30 -2.81 8.95
N LYS A 94 23.00 -1.66 8.34
CA LYS A 94 23.29 -0.33 8.89
C LYS A 94 22.20 0.13 9.85
N GLY A 95 22.57 0.92 10.85
CA GLY A 95 21.62 1.52 11.78
C GLY A 95 20.85 2.67 11.13
N LEU A 96 19.61 2.92 11.58
CA LEU A 96 18.72 3.92 10.99
C LEU A 96 19.33 5.34 10.99
N ARG A 97 20.19 5.64 11.95
CA ARG A 97 20.86 6.94 12.07
C ARG A 97 21.90 7.21 10.96
N GLU A 98 22.35 6.18 10.25
CA GLU A 98 23.33 6.32 9.17
C GLU A 98 22.73 6.78 7.84
N PHE A 99 21.40 6.95 7.79
CA PHE A 99 20.67 7.33 6.59
C PHE A 99 20.40 8.84 6.53
N ASP A 100 20.17 9.35 5.32
CA ASP A 100 19.75 10.74 5.10
C ASP A 100 18.23 10.89 5.29
N PHE A 101 17.49 9.86 4.94
CA PHE A 101 16.04 9.79 5.04
C PHE A 101 15.57 8.53 5.76
N ALA A 102 14.50 8.69 6.56
CA ALA A 102 13.70 7.58 7.08
C ALA A 102 12.26 7.74 6.55
N GLY A 103 11.95 7.05 5.45
CA GLY A 103 10.66 7.12 4.78
C GLY A 103 9.71 6.02 5.25
N PHE A 104 8.60 6.38 5.85
CA PHE A 104 7.60 5.45 6.40
C PHE A 104 6.42 5.28 5.47
N SER A 105 6.06 4.03 5.17
CA SER A 105 4.83 3.67 4.48
C SER A 105 3.69 3.50 5.49
N LEU A 106 2.80 4.49 5.56
CA LEU A 106 1.69 4.55 6.51
C LEU A 106 0.44 3.90 5.89
N GLY A 107 0.28 2.60 6.07
CA GLY A 107 -0.81 1.80 5.48
C GLY A 107 -2.13 1.94 6.21
N HIS A 108 -2.11 1.97 7.54
CA HIS A 108 -3.28 2.15 8.41
C HIS A 108 -2.85 2.68 9.80
N GLU A 109 -3.79 3.23 10.54
CA GLU A 109 -3.55 3.99 11.78
C GLU A 109 -3.01 3.11 12.92
N LEU A 110 -3.35 1.81 12.95
CA LEU A 110 -2.83 0.87 13.97
C LEU A 110 -1.30 0.71 13.93
N SER A 111 -0.66 1.11 12.84
CA SER A 111 0.80 1.08 12.70
C SER A 111 1.52 2.30 13.29
N TYR A 112 0.81 3.33 13.76
CA TYR A 112 1.42 4.58 14.23
C TYR A 112 2.36 4.38 15.42
N THR A 113 2.00 3.53 16.37
CA THR A 113 2.87 3.20 17.51
C THR A 113 4.14 2.45 17.07
N ASN A 114 4.06 1.63 16.02
CA ASN A 114 5.21 0.94 15.46
C ASN A 114 6.19 1.93 14.78
N VAL A 115 5.69 3.03 14.18
CA VAL A 115 6.54 4.11 13.67
C VAL A 115 7.41 4.67 14.80
N LEU A 116 6.80 5.00 15.94
CA LEU A 116 7.51 5.52 17.10
C LEU A 116 8.51 4.49 17.65
N ASN A 117 8.13 3.22 17.67
CA ASN A 117 9.01 2.13 18.11
C ASN A 117 10.24 1.99 17.18
N ILE A 118 10.07 2.04 15.85
CA ILE A 118 11.17 2.02 14.89
C ILE A 118 12.11 3.20 15.09
N LEU A 119 11.58 4.42 15.25
CA LEU A 119 12.38 5.61 15.53
C LEU A 119 13.18 5.45 16.83
N GLN A 120 12.54 5.01 17.91
CA GLN A 120 13.19 4.77 19.20
C GLN A 120 14.29 3.72 19.11
N MET A 121 14.01 2.57 18.52
CA MET A 121 14.99 1.50 18.34
C MET A 121 16.10 1.87 17.36
N GLY A 122 15.83 2.80 16.43
CA GLY A 122 16.80 3.40 15.52
C GLY A 122 17.63 4.52 16.15
N SER A 123 17.45 4.82 17.45
CA SER A 123 18.11 5.92 18.16
C SER A 123 17.84 7.29 17.51
N ILE A 124 16.63 7.49 17.01
CA ILE A 124 16.15 8.75 16.42
C ILE A 124 15.23 9.45 17.42
N PRO A 125 15.46 10.73 17.77
CA PRO A 125 14.53 11.48 18.59
C PRO A 125 13.13 11.49 18.00
N LEU A 126 12.10 11.17 18.82
CA LEU A 126 10.74 11.03 18.33
C LEU A 126 10.23 12.34 17.73
N LYS A 127 10.33 13.45 18.46
CA LYS A 127 9.84 14.73 17.97
C LYS A 127 10.74 15.33 16.89
N ALA A 128 10.13 15.77 15.80
CA ALA A 128 10.81 16.42 14.67
C ALA A 128 11.60 17.66 15.09
N SER A 129 11.11 18.38 16.11
CA SER A 129 11.77 19.57 16.68
C SER A 129 13.09 19.28 17.39
N LEU A 130 13.33 18.03 17.80
CA LEU A 130 14.56 17.60 18.47
C LEU A 130 15.62 17.04 17.50
N ARG A 131 15.29 16.96 16.21
CA ARG A 131 16.21 16.45 15.18
C ARG A 131 16.84 17.60 14.42
N ASP A 132 18.15 17.65 14.44
CA ASP A 132 18.98 18.53 13.61
C ASP A 132 19.47 17.77 12.34
N GLN A 133 20.43 18.36 11.62
CA GLN A 133 21.00 17.79 10.40
C GLN A 133 21.84 16.52 10.60
N SER A 134 22.12 16.12 11.84
CA SER A 134 22.82 14.87 12.17
C SER A 134 21.91 13.64 12.16
N TYR A 135 20.59 13.86 12.09
CA TYR A 135 19.58 12.81 12.03
C TYR A 135 18.97 12.73 10.62
N PRO A 136 18.41 11.57 10.24
CA PRO A 136 17.65 11.46 9.01
C PRO A 136 16.41 12.36 9.03
N LEU A 137 16.02 12.83 7.85
CA LEU A 137 14.72 13.47 7.65
C LEU A 137 13.63 12.38 7.66
N VAL A 138 12.66 12.52 8.53
CA VAL A 138 11.57 11.55 8.67
C VAL A 138 10.41 11.93 7.76
N ILE A 139 10.11 11.08 6.78
CA ILE A 139 9.09 11.28 5.75
C ILE A 139 7.96 10.27 5.93
N GLY A 140 6.71 10.72 5.90
CA GLY A 140 5.51 9.86 5.89
C GLY A 140 4.85 9.86 4.52
N GLY A 141 4.47 8.68 4.01
CA GLY A 141 3.68 8.52 2.80
C GLY A 141 2.68 7.37 2.91
N GLY A 142 1.82 7.22 1.93
CA GLY A 142 0.80 6.18 1.92
C GLY A 142 -0.60 6.67 2.31
N PRO A 143 -1.61 5.78 2.37
CA PRO A 143 -3.02 6.16 2.54
C PRO A 143 -3.30 7.03 3.77
N CYS A 144 -2.66 6.75 4.90
CA CYS A 144 -2.87 7.49 6.14
C CYS A 144 -2.24 8.89 6.15
N ALA A 145 -1.32 9.17 5.21
CA ALA A 145 -0.75 10.51 5.06
C ALA A 145 -1.80 11.58 4.66
N LEU A 146 -2.98 11.17 4.20
CA LEU A 146 -4.11 12.09 3.97
C LEU A 146 -4.67 12.71 5.25
N ASN A 147 -4.43 12.10 6.40
CA ASN A 147 -4.72 12.65 7.71
C ASN A 147 -3.42 12.68 8.54
N PRO A 148 -2.50 13.62 8.25
CA PRO A 148 -1.16 13.63 8.85
C PRO A 148 -1.14 14.14 10.29
N GLU A 149 -2.15 14.90 10.72
CA GLU A 149 -2.16 15.62 12.00
C GLU A 149 -1.87 14.76 13.25
N PRO A 150 -2.37 13.51 13.37
CA PRO A 150 -2.03 12.66 14.51
C PRO A 150 -0.53 12.39 14.68
N LEU A 151 0.25 12.51 13.58
CA LEU A 151 1.69 12.26 13.54
C LEU A 151 2.53 13.51 13.27
N CYS A 152 1.94 14.70 13.16
CA CYS A 152 2.63 15.92 12.71
C CYS A 152 3.83 16.31 13.59
N GLU A 153 3.83 16.00 14.89
CA GLU A 153 4.96 16.28 15.77
C GLU A 153 6.17 15.35 15.53
N PHE A 154 5.96 14.19 14.92
CA PHE A 154 6.97 13.14 14.75
C PHE A 154 7.61 13.12 13.36
N PHE A 155 7.02 13.79 12.39
CA PHE A 155 7.49 13.79 11.01
C PHE A 155 8.03 15.17 10.59
N ASP A 156 9.07 15.16 9.76
CA ASP A 156 9.61 16.38 9.16
C ASP A 156 8.76 16.80 7.96
N LEU A 157 8.27 15.83 7.18
CA LEU A 157 7.34 16.06 6.08
C LEU A 157 6.48 14.82 5.78
N PHE A 158 5.34 15.06 5.17
CA PHE A 158 4.46 14.05 4.59
C PHE A 158 4.34 14.25 3.08
N LEU A 159 4.21 13.15 2.35
CA LEU A 159 3.82 13.15 0.96
C LEU A 159 2.35 12.73 0.84
N ILE A 160 1.51 13.68 0.49
CA ILE A 160 0.07 13.51 0.36
C ILE A 160 -0.25 13.08 -1.08
N GLY A 161 -0.56 11.79 -1.26
CA GLY A 161 -0.91 11.23 -2.56
C GLY A 161 0.08 10.19 -3.07
N GLU A 162 0.36 10.21 -4.36
CA GLU A 162 1.17 9.22 -5.05
C GLU A 162 2.62 9.66 -5.12
N ALA A 163 3.52 8.75 -4.77
CA ALA A 163 4.90 9.10 -4.47
C ALA A 163 5.87 8.92 -5.65
N GLU A 164 5.49 8.22 -6.70
CA GLU A 164 6.40 7.75 -7.74
C GLU A 164 7.22 8.87 -8.42
N GLU A 165 6.57 10.00 -8.71
CA GLU A 165 7.27 11.18 -9.28
C GLU A 165 7.79 12.10 -8.16
N ALA A 166 6.97 12.33 -7.14
CA ALA A 166 7.29 13.29 -6.09
C ALA A 166 8.52 12.89 -5.27
N ILE A 167 8.77 11.58 -5.07
CA ILE A 167 9.97 11.13 -4.37
C ILE A 167 11.23 11.47 -5.16
N LEU A 168 11.20 11.42 -6.49
CA LEU A 168 12.31 11.82 -7.34
C LEU A 168 12.59 13.32 -7.23
N GLU A 169 11.54 14.14 -7.19
CA GLU A 169 11.66 15.60 -7.00
C GLU A 169 12.28 15.92 -5.61
N ILE A 170 11.87 15.21 -4.55
CA ILE A 170 12.45 15.35 -3.21
C ILE A 170 13.94 14.97 -3.22
N ILE A 171 14.30 13.84 -3.86
CA ILE A 171 15.69 13.41 -3.97
C ILE A 171 16.54 14.45 -4.75
N ASP A 172 16.00 15.01 -5.85
CA ASP A 172 16.70 16.04 -6.62
C ASP A 172 16.93 17.33 -5.86
N ILE A 173 15.96 17.76 -5.07
CA ILE A 173 16.12 18.93 -4.17
C ILE A 173 17.20 18.64 -3.13
N TYR A 174 17.13 17.46 -2.48
CA TYR A 174 18.10 17.09 -1.46
C TYR A 174 19.51 16.98 -2.03
N ARG A 175 19.69 16.35 -3.20
CA ARG A 175 20.97 16.23 -3.90
C ARG A 175 21.66 17.59 -4.07
N LYS A 176 20.91 18.63 -4.42
CA LYS A 176 21.43 20.01 -4.59
C LYS A 176 21.70 20.74 -3.27
N ALA A 177 21.04 20.33 -2.20
CA ALA A 177 21.10 21.02 -0.92
C ALA A 177 21.98 20.31 0.13
N LYS A 178 22.26 19.02 -0.05
CA LYS A 178 22.83 18.10 0.93
C LYS A 178 24.09 18.63 1.60
N ASP A 179 25.09 19.04 0.81
CA ASP A 179 26.38 19.48 1.35
C ASP A 179 26.22 20.71 2.25
N ARG A 180 25.41 21.68 1.81
CA ARG A 180 25.12 22.90 2.58
C ARG A 180 24.33 22.58 3.86
N PHE A 181 23.41 21.63 3.76
CA PHE A 181 22.60 21.18 4.88
C PHE A 181 23.45 20.41 5.90
N LYS A 182 24.22 19.42 5.47
CA LYS A 182 25.09 18.62 6.37
C LYS A 182 26.20 19.46 6.99
N ALA A 183 26.72 20.44 6.27
CA ALA A 183 27.70 21.41 6.79
C ALA A 183 27.10 22.53 7.71
N SER A 184 25.79 22.46 8.01
CA SER A 184 25.05 23.46 8.80
C SER A 184 25.08 24.89 8.20
N VAL A 185 25.37 25.02 6.91
CA VAL A 185 25.29 26.30 6.17
C VAL A 185 23.85 26.63 5.80
N MET A 186 23.03 25.59 5.60
CA MET A 186 21.58 25.68 5.35
C MET A 186 20.82 25.16 6.57
N LYS A 187 19.84 25.94 7.05
CA LYS A 187 18.97 25.50 8.15
C LYS A 187 17.98 24.45 7.66
N LYS A 188 17.57 23.54 8.54
CA LYS A 188 16.53 22.53 8.25
C LYS A 188 15.25 23.18 7.72
N GLN A 189 14.85 24.31 8.29
CA GLN A 189 13.66 25.05 7.88
C GLN A 189 13.73 25.49 6.41
N ASP A 190 14.90 25.97 5.95
CA ASP A 190 15.08 26.40 4.56
C ASP A 190 14.94 25.21 3.60
N LEU A 191 15.48 24.07 3.97
CA LEU A 191 15.34 22.82 3.21
C LEU A 191 13.88 22.36 3.15
N LEU A 192 13.15 22.44 4.27
CA LEU A 192 11.71 22.10 4.30
C LEU A 192 10.87 23.04 3.43
N VAL A 193 11.23 24.35 3.37
CA VAL A 193 10.59 25.29 2.44
C VAL A 193 10.85 24.88 0.98
N MET A 194 12.05 24.42 0.63
CA MET A 194 12.32 23.90 -0.72
C MET A 194 11.47 22.66 -1.03
N PHE A 195 11.37 21.72 -0.11
CA PHE A 195 10.52 20.54 -0.28
C PHE A 195 9.04 20.87 -0.40
N SER A 196 8.56 21.91 0.30
CA SER A 196 7.14 22.33 0.24
C SER A 196 6.69 22.82 -1.14
N GLN A 197 7.63 23.06 -2.07
CA GLN A 197 7.32 23.41 -3.47
C GLN A 197 6.93 22.18 -4.30
N VAL A 198 7.25 20.97 -3.84
CA VAL A 198 6.82 19.73 -4.49
C VAL A 198 5.34 19.50 -4.21
N GLU A 199 4.55 19.30 -5.27
CA GLU A 199 3.09 19.03 -5.13
C GLU A 199 2.88 17.78 -4.28
N GLY A 200 2.08 17.90 -3.23
CA GLY A 200 1.79 16.83 -2.27
C GLY A 200 2.63 16.90 -1.00
N VAL A 201 3.69 17.69 -0.94
CA VAL A 201 4.50 17.77 0.27
C VAL A 201 3.86 18.67 1.31
N TYR A 202 3.66 18.13 2.50
CA TYR A 202 3.25 18.81 3.71
C TYR A 202 4.37 18.73 4.77
N ALA A 203 4.95 19.85 5.14
CA ALA A 203 5.94 19.96 6.23
C ALA A 203 5.26 20.63 7.43
N PRO A 204 4.84 19.90 8.48
CA PRO A 204 4.01 20.44 9.57
C PRO A 204 4.61 21.66 10.26
N SER A 205 5.93 21.69 10.43
CA SER A 205 6.63 22.82 11.09
C SER A 205 6.49 24.15 10.35
N LEU A 206 6.14 24.15 9.06
CA LEU A 206 5.92 25.34 8.23
C LEU A 206 4.53 25.94 8.38
N TYR A 207 3.62 25.26 9.08
CA TYR A 207 2.22 25.67 9.23
C TYR A 207 1.86 25.88 10.69
N GLU A 208 0.90 26.74 10.92
CA GLU A 208 0.20 26.90 12.18
C GLU A 208 -1.22 26.38 12.02
N VAL A 209 -1.61 25.46 12.90
CA VAL A 209 -2.95 24.91 12.96
C VAL A 209 -3.58 25.32 14.28
N ARG A 210 -4.68 26.06 14.22
CA ARG A 210 -5.45 26.43 15.41
C ARG A 210 -6.73 25.61 15.48
N TYR A 211 -7.05 25.22 16.69
CA TYR A 211 -8.24 24.43 16.98
C TYR A 211 -9.21 25.24 17.84
N ASP A 212 -10.49 25.08 17.60
CA ASP A 212 -11.54 25.60 18.47
C ASP A 212 -11.66 24.78 19.78
N SER A 213 -12.55 25.23 20.67
CA SER A 213 -12.81 24.55 21.96
C SER A 213 -13.38 23.14 21.82
N ALA A 214 -13.91 22.76 20.63
CA ALA A 214 -14.43 21.45 20.30
C ALA A 214 -13.38 20.56 19.60
N GLY A 215 -12.12 21.02 19.44
CA GLY A 215 -11.05 20.31 18.76
C GLY A 215 -11.16 20.30 17.23
N LYS A 216 -11.97 21.17 16.64
CA LYS A 216 -12.04 21.33 15.20
C LYS A 216 -10.97 22.33 14.72
N ILE A 217 -10.42 22.08 13.54
CA ILE A 217 -9.50 23.03 12.91
C ILE A 217 -10.27 24.33 12.61
N GLU A 218 -9.88 25.43 13.27
CA GLU A 218 -10.41 26.77 13.06
C GLU A 218 -9.60 27.50 11.97
N GLU A 219 -8.28 27.33 12.00
CA GLU A 219 -7.40 27.98 11.04
C GLU A 219 -6.22 27.09 10.68
N PHE A 220 -5.84 27.13 9.41
CA PHE A 220 -4.65 26.49 8.86
C PHE A 220 -3.92 27.50 7.99
N GLN A 221 -2.74 27.95 8.42
CA GLN A 221 -1.98 28.97 7.69
C GLN A 221 -0.48 28.67 7.63
N ALA A 222 0.15 29.09 6.53
CA ALA A 222 1.60 29.05 6.42
C ALA A 222 2.25 30.09 7.32
N LYS A 223 3.30 29.72 8.07
CA LYS A 223 4.03 30.62 8.98
C LYS A 223 4.94 31.63 8.27
N THR A 224 5.34 31.31 7.03
CA THR A 224 6.30 32.12 6.26
C THR A 224 5.87 32.25 4.82
N GLY A 225 6.26 33.34 4.15
CA GLY A 225 6.07 33.49 2.70
C GLY A 225 6.80 32.41 1.89
N GLY A 226 6.28 32.11 0.70
CA GLY A 226 6.85 31.10 -0.18
C GLY A 226 6.40 29.65 0.11
N VAL A 227 5.62 29.43 1.17
CA VAL A 227 5.02 28.14 1.48
C VAL A 227 3.59 28.08 0.92
N PRO A 228 3.18 26.99 0.25
CA PRO A 228 1.83 26.87 -0.30
C PRO A 228 0.75 27.01 0.78
N ALA A 229 -0.27 27.83 0.55
CA ALA A 229 -1.38 27.99 1.52
C ALA A 229 -2.25 26.73 1.66
N LYS A 230 -2.24 25.86 0.68
CA LYS A 230 -3.00 24.59 0.66
C LYS A 230 -2.13 23.49 0.06
N ILE A 231 -2.18 22.32 0.65
CA ILE A 231 -1.52 21.15 0.11
C ILE A 231 -2.43 20.49 -0.92
N LYS A 232 -1.93 20.39 -2.14
CA LYS A 232 -2.63 19.72 -3.24
C LYS A 232 -2.14 18.28 -3.33
N LYS A 233 -3.07 17.34 -3.25
CA LYS A 233 -2.74 15.90 -3.34
C LYS A 233 -2.08 15.58 -4.68
N ARG A 234 -0.90 14.95 -4.66
CA ARG A 234 -0.22 14.47 -5.85
C ARG A 234 -0.90 13.22 -6.41
N PHE A 235 -0.99 13.13 -7.73
CA PHE A 235 -1.42 11.91 -8.42
C PHE A 235 -0.74 11.81 -9.80
N LEU A 236 -0.49 10.58 -10.24
CA LEU A 236 -0.01 10.30 -11.59
C LEU A 236 -1.12 10.53 -12.60
N LYS A 237 -0.83 11.23 -13.68
CA LYS A 237 -1.83 11.49 -14.74
C LYS A 237 -2.03 10.26 -15.62
N ASP A 238 -0.96 9.56 -15.96
CA ASP A 238 -0.98 8.35 -16.76
C ASP A 238 -0.39 7.16 -15.97
N LEU A 239 -1.20 6.12 -15.78
CA LEU A 239 -0.78 4.93 -15.06
C LEU A 239 0.09 4.01 -15.93
N ASN A 240 0.01 4.12 -17.27
CA ASN A 240 0.83 3.28 -18.17
C ASN A 240 2.31 3.65 -18.11
N SER A 241 2.60 4.93 -17.92
CA SER A 241 3.98 5.43 -17.77
C SER A 241 4.51 5.31 -16.34
N ALA A 242 3.65 4.95 -15.37
CA ALA A 242 4.06 4.81 -13.98
C ALA A 242 5.10 3.68 -13.82
N PRO A 243 6.21 3.93 -13.12
CA PRO A 243 7.18 2.90 -12.81
C PRO A 243 6.53 1.71 -12.11
N PHE A 244 6.84 0.51 -12.60
CA PHE A 244 6.38 -0.73 -11.99
C PHE A 244 7.54 -1.74 -11.99
N PRO A 245 7.92 -2.32 -10.86
CA PRO A 245 9.04 -3.25 -10.81
C PRO A 245 8.72 -4.54 -11.58
N SER A 246 9.63 -5.00 -12.40
CA SER A 246 9.57 -6.31 -13.05
C SER A 246 10.43 -7.36 -12.35
N ASP A 247 11.49 -6.92 -11.68
CA ASP A 247 12.47 -7.70 -10.95
C ASP A 247 12.20 -7.67 -9.44
N TRP A 248 11.10 -8.29 -9.04
CA TRP A 248 10.67 -8.28 -7.65
C TRP A 248 11.64 -9.06 -6.76
N LEU A 249 11.89 -8.52 -5.58
CA LEU A 249 12.57 -9.26 -4.53
C LEU A 249 11.77 -10.52 -4.17
N ILE A 250 12.45 -11.66 -4.16
CA ILE A 250 11.82 -12.94 -3.81
C ILE A 250 12.25 -13.33 -2.40
N PRO A 251 11.32 -13.27 -1.41
CA PRO A 251 11.61 -13.65 -0.04
C PRO A 251 12.01 -15.12 0.12
N TYR A 252 12.87 -15.42 1.10
CA TYR A 252 13.20 -16.79 1.47
C TYR A 252 12.15 -17.47 2.34
N ILE A 253 11.19 -16.71 2.85
CA ILE A 253 10.10 -17.23 3.67
C ILE A 253 8.77 -16.87 3.00
N GLN A 254 7.77 -17.68 3.26
CA GLN A 254 6.43 -17.40 2.79
C GLN A 254 5.91 -16.08 3.38
N ILE A 255 5.43 -15.21 2.51
CA ILE A 255 4.80 -13.92 2.85
C ILE A 255 3.28 -13.99 2.67
N VAL A 256 2.56 -12.93 3.07
CA VAL A 256 1.08 -12.92 3.00
C VAL A 256 0.57 -12.99 1.55
N HIS A 257 1.23 -12.27 0.64
CA HIS A 257 0.93 -12.28 -0.79
C HIS A 257 2.16 -12.72 -1.59
N ASP A 258 2.44 -14.02 -1.52
CA ASP A 258 3.60 -14.65 -2.16
C ASP A 258 3.32 -14.94 -3.65
N ARG A 259 3.16 -13.87 -4.42
CA ARG A 259 2.75 -13.91 -5.83
C ARG A 259 3.04 -12.59 -6.54
N ILE A 260 2.99 -12.59 -7.86
CA ILE A 260 3.00 -11.36 -8.65
C ILE A 260 1.67 -10.63 -8.45
N THR A 261 1.72 -9.36 -8.06
CA THR A 261 0.54 -8.51 -7.93
C THR A 261 0.59 -7.44 -9.02
N LEU A 262 -0.31 -7.53 -10.01
CA LEU A 262 -0.39 -6.60 -11.13
C LEU A 262 -1.43 -5.50 -10.84
N GLU A 263 -0.98 -4.27 -10.66
CA GLU A 263 -1.87 -3.12 -10.56
C GLU A 263 -2.43 -2.78 -11.94
N ILE A 264 -3.69 -3.12 -12.19
CA ILE A 264 -4.36 -2.86 -13.47
C ILE A 264 -5.09 -1.53 -13.50
N MET A 265 -5.44 -0.99 -12.33
CA MET A 265 -6.14 0.27 -12.16
C MET A 265 -5.84 0.89 -10.82
N ARG A 266 -5.94 2.20 -10.73
CA ARG A 266 -5.84 2.97 -9.50
C ARG A 266 -7.04 3.91 -9.37
N GLY A 267 -7.58 4.02 -8.15
CA GLY A 267 -8.87 4.66 -7.91
C GLY A 267 -10.04 3.70 -8.14
N CYS A 268 -11.25 4.22 -7.95
CA CYS A 268 -12.50 3.47 -8.12
C CYS A 268 -13.54 4.37 -8.79
N PRO A 269 -14.27 3.91 -9.81
CA PRO A 269 -15.31 4.70 -10.47
C PRO A 269 -16.56 4.89 -9.60
N ASN A 270 -16.70 4.06 -8.56
CA ASN A 270 -17.87 4.05 -7.69
C ASN A 270 -17.79 5.13 -6.60
N ALA A 271 -18.95 5.58 -6.14
CA ALA A 271 -19.08 6.67 -5.18
C ALA A 271 -19.77 6.25 -3.88
N CYS A 272 -19.40 5.06 -3.34
CA CYS A 272 -19.94 4.58 -2.06
C CYS A 272 -19.64 5.61 -0.96
N ARG A 273 -20.68 6.04 -0.22
CA ARG A 273 -20.57 7.15 0.74
C ARG A 273 -19.72 6.85 1.97
N PHE A 274 -19.56 5.59 2.32
CA PHE A 274 -18.75 5.14 3.44
C PHE A 274 -17.26 4.94 3.08
N CYS A 275 -16.92 4.94 1.79
CA CYS A 275 -15.62 4.48 1.35
C CYS A 275 -14.58 5.60 1.30
N GLN A 276 -13.61 5.57 2.20
CA GLN A 276 -12.49 6.50 2.23
C GLN A 276 -11.49 6.29 1.08
N ALA A 277 -11.39 5.07 0.53
CA ALA A 277 -10.46 4.77 -0.55
C ALA A 277 -10.74 5.61 -1.82
N ARG A 278 -11.99 6.03 -2.05
CA ARG A 278 -12.32 6.87 -3.21
C ARG A 278 -11.57 8.19 -3.23
N PRO A 279 -11.66 9.07 -2.21
CA PRO A 279 -10.89 10.32 -2.19
C PRO A 279 -9.38 10.07 -2.10
N GLN A 280 -8.94 8.98 -1.46
CA GLN A 280 -7.52 8.64 -1.36
C GLN A 280 -6.88 8.38 -2.73
N TYR A 281 -7.55 7.60 -3.58
CA TYR A 281 -7.01 7.14 -4.86
C TYR A 281 -7.66 7.80 -6.09
N PHE A 282 -8.49 8.84 -5.90
CA PHE A 282 -9.02 9.65 -7.01
C PHE A 282 -7.88 10.44 -7.68
N PRO A 283 -7.94 10.60 -9.02
CA PRO A 283 -8.92 10.12 -10.00
C PRO A 283 -8.79 8.64 -10.34
N PHE A 284 -9.86 8.07 -10.92
CA PHE A 284 -9.84 6.74 -11.50
C PHE A 284 -8.99 6.70 -12.76
N ARG A 285 -8.03 5.78 -12.83
CA ARG A 285 -7.16 5.54 -14.00
C ARG A 285 -6.96 4.05 -14.17
N LYS A 286 -6.73 3.60 -15.39
CA LYS A 286 -6.47 2.21 -15.73
C LYS A 286 -5.22 2.10 -16.59
N ARG A 287 -4.57 0.95 -16.53
CA ARG A 287 -3.54 0.56 -17.49
C ARG A 287 -4.17 0.01 -18.76
N GLU A 288 -3.49 0.14 -19.87
CA GLU A 288 -3.85 -0.55 -21.11
C GLU A 288 -3.53 -2.03 -21.01
N ILE A 289 -4.33 -2.86 -21.69
CA ILE A 289 -4.19 -4.32 -21.63
C ILE A 289 -2.80 -4.76 -22.07
N ASP A 290 -2.27 -4.21 -23.16
CA ASP A 290 -0.93 -4.55 -23.65
C ASP A 290 0.17 -4.19 -22.63
N ASN A 291 0.04 -3.06 -21.93
CA ASN A 291 0.95 -2.69 -20.85
C ASN A 291 0.90 -3.72 -19.71
N ILE A 292 -0.30 -4.15 -19.28
CA ILE A 292 -0.48 -5.17 -18.24
C ILE A 292 0.16 -6.50 -18.65
N LEU A 293 -0.03 -6.94 -19.90
CA LEU A 293 0.54 -8.19 -20.41
C LEU A 293 2.07 -8.14 -20.43
N ASN A 294 2.66 -7.03 -20.86
CA ASN A 294 4.11 -6.84 -20.85
C ASN A 294 4.68 -6.87 -19.43
N LEU A 295 4.01 -6.22 -18.47
CA LEU A 295 4.40 -6.25 -17.06
C LEU A 295 4.28 -7.66 -16.47
N ALA A 296 3.22 -8.40 -16.82
CA ALA A 296 3.00 -9.76 -16.39
C ALA A 296 4.10 -10.70 -16.88
N ASP A 297 4.43 -10.65 -18.17
CA ASP A 297 5.47 -11.47 -18.80
C ASP A 297 6.86 -11.17 -18.20
N SER A 298 7.20 -9.88 -18.09
CA SER A 298 8.46 -9.45 -17.49
C SER A 298 8.59 -9.89 -16.02
N ALA A 299 7.54 -9.68 -15.22
CA ALA A 299 7.55 -10.08 -13.82
C ALA A 299 7.65 -11.61 -13.66
N TYR A 300 6.96 -12.38 -14.50
CA TYR A 300 7.07 -13.85 -14.49
C TYR A 300 8.49 -14.32 -14.83
N LYS A 301 9.09 -13.79 -15.91
CA LYS A 301 10.45 -14.16 -16.33
C LYS A 301 11.51 -13.87 -15.27
N ASN A 302 11.33 -12.79 -14.53
CA ASN A 302 12.30 -12.36 -13.51
C ASN A 302 12.08 -13.02 -12.15
N THR A 303 10.90 -13.61 -11.88
CA THR A 303 10.57 -14.14 -10.55
C THR A 303 10.25 -15.62 -10.53
N GLY A 304 9.69 -16.17 -11.60
CA GLY A 304 9.23 -17.56 -11.66
C GLY A 304 8.03 -17.87 -10.76
N TYR A 305 7.28 -16.86 -10.29
CA TYR A 305 6.09 -17.11 -9.45
C TYR A 305 5.01 -17.86 -10.23
N GLU A 306 4.43 -18.87 -9.60
CA GLU A 306 3.34 -19.70 -10.16
C GLU A 306 1.93 -19.09 -9.91
N GLU A 307 1.84 -17.97 -9.21
CA GLU A 307 0.59 -17.27 -8.95
C GLU A 307 0.70 -15.78 -9.29
N MET A 308 -0.34 -15.27 -9.93
CA MET A 308 -0.48 -13.87 -10.31
C MET A 308 -1.84 -13.33 -9.87
N SER A 309 -1.89 -12.15 -9.29
CA SER A 309 -3.13 -11.50 -8.84
C SER A 309 -3.31 -10.14 -9.50
N LEU A 310 -4.50 -9.87 -10.02
CA LEU A 310 -4.85 -8.53 -10.48
C LEU A 310 -5.17 -7.64 -9.27
N CYS A 311 -4.65 -6.41 -9.26
CA CYS A 311 -4.82 -5.47 -8.16
C CYS A 311 -5.56 -4.20 -8.63
N GLY A 312 -6.55 -3.80 -7.84
CA GLY A 312 -7.33 -2.58 -8.03
C GLY A 312 -8.48 -2.52 -7.03
N LEU A 313 -8.99 -1.32 -6.74
CA LEU A 313 -10.10 -1.13 -5.78
C LEU A 313 -11.42 -1.72 -6.26
N SER A 314 -11.57 -1.93 -7.57
CA SER A 314 -12.78 -2.53 -8.14
C SER A 314 -12.43 -3.18 -9.48
N VAL A 315 -11.68 -4.28 -9.43
CA VAL A 315 -11.17 -4.99 -10.61
C VAL A 315 -12.30 -5.36 -11.59
N SER A 316 -13.46 -5.68 -11.07
CA SER A 316 -14.65 -5.98 -11.86
C SER A 316 -15.20 -4.81 -12.69
N ASP A 317 -14.82 -3.56 -12.34
CA ASP A 317 -15.18 -2.36 -13.13
C ASP A 317 -14.09 -2.02 -14.17
N PHE A 318 -13.08 -2.86 -14.33
CA PHE A 318 -12.06 -2.68 -15.37
C PHE A 318 -12.67 -2.98 -16.75
N SER A 319 -12.75 -1.97 -17.61
CA SER A 319 -13.27 -2.15 -18.97
C SER A 319 -12.30 -3.01 -19.79
N GLY A 320 -12.78 -4.13 -20.33
CA GLY A 320 -11.95 -5.11 -21.03
C GLY A 320 -11.39 -6.21 -20.12
N LEU A 321 -11.96 -6.42 -18.91
CA LEU A 321 -11.52 -7.48 -17.99
C LEU A 321 -11.55 -8.86 -18.64
N GLU A 322 -12.60 -9.16 -19.40
CA GLU A 322 -12.74 -10.45 -20.10
C GLU A 322 -11.61 -10.67 -21.13
N GLU A 323 -11.32 -9.67 -21.95
CA GLU A 323 -10.21 -9.70 -22.90
C GLU A 323 -8.87 -9.87 -22.19
N LEU A 324 -8.63 -9.10 -21.13
CA LEU A 324 -7.42 -9.20 -20.32
C LEU A 324 -7.24 -10.61 -19.77
N LEU A 325 -8.28 -11.21 -19.18
CA LEU A 325 -8.21 -12.55 -18.63
C LEU A 325 -7.95 -13.61 -19.72
N LYS A 326 -8.64 -13.54 -20.86
CA LYS A 326 -8.41 -14.45 -21.99
C LYS A 326 -6.95 -14.40 -22.46
N ARG A 327 -6.40 -13.18 -22.60
CA ARG A 327 -5.02 -12.99 -23.06
C ARG A 327 -3.99 -13.41 -22.00
N LEU A 328 -4.22 -13.16 -20.72
CA LEU A 328 -3.33 -13.62 -19.64
C LEU A 328 -3.34 -15.15 -19.53
N ILE A 329 -4.51 -15.78 -19.61
CA ILE A 329 -4.63 -17.25 -19.60
C ILE A 329 -3.89 -17.85 -20.80
N ALA A 330 -4.06 -17.27 -21.99
CA ALA A 330 -3.35 -17.73 -23.18
C ALA A 330 -1.83 -17.57 -23.07
N LEU A 331 -1.37 -16.44 -22.53
CA LEU A 331 0.05 -16.12 -22.34
C LEU A 331 0.75 -17.13 -21.40
N PHE A 332 0.08 -17.56 -20.34
CA PHE A 332 0.67 -18.43 -19.32
C PHE A 332 0.18 -19.88 -19.36
N LYS A 333 -0.53 -20.27 -20.42
CA LYS A 333 -1.12 -21.61 -20.55
C LYS A 333 -0.11 -22.75 -20.37
N GLU A 334 1.06 -22.61 -20.99
CA GLU A 334 2.12 -23.63 -20.94
C GLU A 334 2.92 -23.59 -19.64
N ASN A 335 2.89 -22.46 -18.94
CA ASN A 335 3.65 -22.24 -17.70
C ASN A 335 2.86 -22.62 -16.43
N ALA A 336 1.59 -23.01 -16.57
CA ALA A 336 0.71 -23.36 -15.45
C ALA A 336 0.57 -22.28 -14.37
N VAL A 337 0.76 -20.99 -14.73
CA VAL A 337 0.58 -19.87 -13.79
C VAL A 337 -0.89 -19.66 -13.49
N SER A 338 -1.23 -19.67 -12.22
CA SER A 338 -2.59 -19.41 -11.78
C SER A 338 -2.87 -17.90 -11.67
N ILE A 339 -4.03 -17.46 -12.18
CA ILE A 339 -4.46 -16.06 -12.08
C ILE A 339 -5.50 -15.97 -10.97
N SER A 340 -5.32 -15.03 -10.04
CA SER A 340 -6.23 -14.80 -8.93
C SER A 340 -6.94 -13.45 -9.12
N LEU A 341 -8.25 -13.44 -8.89
CA LEU A 341 -9.06 -12.22 -8.88
C LEU A 341 -9.37 -11.84 -7.43
N PRO A 342 -9.16 -10.58 -7.05
CA PRO A 342 -9.63 -10.08 -5.77
C PRO A 342 -11.16 -9.99 -5.76
N SER A 343 -11.73 -9.43 -4.71
CA SER A 343 -13.18 -9.22 -4.56
C SER A 343 -13.85 -8.71 -5.83
N VAL A 344 -14.90 -9.40 -6.28
CA VAL A 344 -15.64 -9.09 -7.51
C VAL A 344 -16.99 -8.47 -7.14
N ARG A 345 -17.40 -7.43 -7.87
CA ARG A 345 -18.75 -6.89 -7.74
C ARG A 345 -19.76 -7.77 -8.46
N PRO A 346 -20.98 -7.92 -7.93
CA PRO A 346 -22.01 -8.74 -8.54
C PRO A 346 -22.35 -8.37 -9.99
N LYS A 347 -22.32 -7.06 -10.30
CA LYS A 347 -22.76 -6.49 -11.58
C LYS A 347 -21.87 -6.86 -12.79
N SER A 348 -20.65 -7.30 -12.56
CA SER A 348 -19.64 -7.48 -13.61
C SER A 348 -19.38 -8.93 -14.00
N LEU A 349 -20.08 -9.89 -13.40
CA LEU A 349 -19.91 -11.32 -13.69
C LEU A 349 -20.99 -11.89 -14.64
N ILE A 350 -21.73 -11.02 -15.33
CA ILE A 350 -22.76 -11.45 -16.28
C ILE A 350 -22.08 -11.72 -17.63
N GLY A 351 -22.15 -12.94 -18.12
CA GLY A 351 -21.59 -13.37 -19.41
C GLY A 351 -20.50 -14.44 -19.30
N ASP A 352 -19.63 -14.54 -20.31
CA ASP A 352 -18.57 -15.55 -20.41
C ASP A 352 -17.49 -15.46 -19.31
N VAL A 353 -17.48 -14.38 -18.51
CA VAL A 353 -16.56 -14.21 -17.39
C VAL A 353 -16.70 -15.32 -16.34
N SER A 354 -17.91 -15.90 -16.19
CA SER A 354 -18.13 -17.03 -15.27
C SER A 354 -17.37 -18.29 -15.69
N ALA A 355 -17.28 -18.57 -16.98
CA ALA A 355 -16.51 -19.69 -17.52
C ALA A 355 -14.99 -19.46 -17.37
N LEU A 356 -14.54 -18.22 -17.54
CA LEU A 356 -13.15 -17.83 -17.32
C LEU A 356 -12.77 -17.93 -15.85
N ILE A 357 -13.64 -17.51 -14.92
CA ILE A 357 -13.43 -17.67 -13.48
C ILE A 357 -13.33 -19.15 -13.09
N ALA A 358 -14.04 -20.04 -13.77
CA ALA A 358 -13.95 -21.49 -13.54
C ALA A 358 -12.56 -22.07 -13.89
N SER A 359 -11.83 -21.45 -14.82
CA SER A 359 -10.46 -21.83 -15.19
C SER A 359 -9.38 -21.28 -14.28
N ILE A 360 -9.73 -20.36 -13.38
CA ILE A 360 -8.84 -19.73 -12.40
C ILE A 360 -8.79 -20.61 -11.14
N LYS A 361 -7.67 -20.54 -10.40
CA LYS A 361 -7.52 -21.24 -9.11
C LYS A 361 -8.72 -20.93 -8.20
N LYS A 362 -9.47 -21.97 -7.82
CA LYS A 362 -10.69 -21.87 -7.01
C LYS A 362 -10.37 -21.54 -5.55
N THR A 363 -9.97 -20.29 -5.30
CA THR A 363 -10.02 -19.69 -3.96
C THR A 363 -11.42 -19.16 -3.71
N GLY A 364 -11.91 -19.15 -2.47
CA GLY A 364 -13.26 -18.67 -2.18
C GLY A 364 -13.51 -17.25 -2.73
N LEU A 365 -14.64 -17.03 -3.38
CA LEU A 365 -15.03 -15.70 -3.86
C LEU A 365 -15.64 -14.87 -2.73
N THR A 366 -15.32 -13.59 -2.74
CA THR A 366 -15.85 -12.63 -1.77
C THR A 366 -16.74 -11.61 -2.47
N PHE A 367 -17.95 -11.45 -1.97
CA PHE A 367 -18.86 -10.38 -2.37
C PHE A 367 -19.14 -9.47 -1.19
N ALA A 368 -19.27 -8.19 -1.45
CA ALA A 368 -19.56 -7.18 -0.46
C ALA A 368 -20.87 -6.44 -0.80
N PRO A 369 -22.04 -7.00 -0.48
CA PRO A 369 -23.31 -6.31 -0.61
C PRO A 369 -23.37 -5.06 0.28
N GLU A 370 -22.71 -5.06 1.40
CA GLU A 370 -22.66 -4.07 2.49
C GLU A 370 -24.02 -3.93 3.22
N ALA A 371 -25.12 -3.83 2.49
CA ALA A 371 -26.47 -3.82 3.04
C ALA A 371 -27.38 -4.77 2.25
N ALA A 372 -28.26 -5.49 2.95
CA ALA A 372 -29.14 -6.47 2.35
C ALA A 372 -30.36 -5.84 1.67
N THR A 373 -30.89 -4.73 2.21
CA THR A 373 -32.05 -4.04 1.63
C THR A 373 -31.65 -3.04 0.54
N GLU A 374 -32.48 -2.92 -0.48
CA GLU A 374 -32.29 -1.91 -1.54
C GLU A 374 -32.32 -0.49 -0.99
N ARG A 375 -33.21 -0.21 -0.05
CA ARG A 375 -33.33 1.09 0.62
C ARG A 375 -31.99 1.52 1.22
N LEU A 376 -31.36 0.65 2.00
CA LEU A 376 -30.10 0.98 2.69
C LEU A 376 -28.93 1.04 1.71
N ARG A 377 -28.91 0.18 0.67
CA ARG A 377 -27.91 0.26 -0.42
C ARG A 377 -27.96 1.61 -1.14
N LYS A 378 -29.15 2.14 -1.43
CA LYS A 378 -29.31 3.47 -2.02
C LYS A 378 -28.80 4.58 -1.08
N ILE A 379 -29.05 4.47 0.21
CA ILE A 379 -28.53 5.42 1.22
C ILE A 379 -27.00 5.48 1.20
N ILE A 380 -26.34 4.33 1.16
CA ILE A 380 -24.85 4.27 1.13
C ILE A 380 -24.26 4.42 -0.27
N ASN A 381 -25.10 4.64 -1.28
CA ASN A 381 -24.72 4.74 -2.69
C ASN A 381 -23.92 3.53 -3.20
N LYS A 382 -24.35 2.32 -2.79
CA LYS A 382 -23.83 1.03 -3.29
C LYS A 382 -24.95 0.24 -3.92
N ASP A 383 -25.44 0.74 -5.04
CA ASP A 383 -26.57 0.14 -5.73
C ASP A 383 -26.15 -1.02 -6.64
N PHE A 384 -26.88 -2.13 -6.55
CA PHE A 384 -26.82 -3.28 -7.44
C PHE A 384 -28.17 -4.00 -7.43
N ASN A 385 -28.47 -4.68 -8.53
CA ASN A 385 -29.69 -5.46 -8.64
C ASN A 385 -29.57 -6.80 -7.87
N LEU A 386 -30.48 -7.08 -6.95
CA LEU A 386 -30.43 -8.27 -6.10
C LEU A 386 -30.65 -9.57 -6.92
N GLU A 387 -31.54 -9.53 -7.92
CA GLU A 387 -31.79 -10.70 -8.77
C GLU A 387 -30.55 -11.04 -9.62
N GLU A 388 -29.89 -10.02 -10.18
CA GLU A 388 -28.63 -10.20 -10.89
C GLU A 388 -27.55 -10.79 -9.97
N PHE A 389 -27.48 -10.29 -8.74
CA PHE A 389 -26.54 -10.82 -7.73
C PHE A 389 -26.78 -12.30 -7.44
N LEU A 390 -28.02 -12.70 -7.22
CA LEU A 390 -28.35 -14.10 -6.96
C LEU A 390 -28.07 -15.01 -8.17
N LYS A 391 -28.28 -14.52 -9.40
CA LYS A 391 -27.86 -15.23 -10.62
C LYS A 391 -26.35 -15.44 -10.68
N VAL A 392 -25.58 -14.41 -10.32
CA VAL A 392 -24.11 -14.52 -10.24
C VAL A 392 -23.70 -15.54 -9.18
N VAL A 393 -24.32 -15.54 -8.01
CA VAL A 393 -24.06 -16.52 -6.94
C VAL A 393 -24.36 -17.95 -7.42
N GLU A 394 -25.45 -18.16 -8.13
CA GLU A 394 -25.81 -19.46 -8.74
C GLU A 394 -24.74 -19.91 -9.74
N GLN A 395 -24.32 -19.03 -10.67
CA GLN A 395 -23.28 -19.33 -11.65
C GLN A 395 -21.93 -19.67 -11.00
N VAL A 396 -21.58 -18.98 -9.93
CA VAL A 396 -20.36 -19.26 -9.14
C VAL A 396 -20.41 -20.69 -8.57
N TYR A 397 -21.55 -21.12 -8.01
CA TYR A 397 -21.70 -22.48 -7.52
C TYR A 397 -21.69 -23.51 -8.66
N LEU A 398 -22.37 -23.25 -9.79
CA LEU A 398 -22.32 -24.08 -10.98
C LEU A 398 -20.91 -24.24 -11.55
N SER A 399 -20.08 -23.22 -11.40
CA SER A 399 -18.66 -23.26 -11.76
C SER A 399 -17.79 -24.08 -10.79
N GLY A 400 -18.38 -24.67 -9.74
CA GLY A 400 -17.73 -25.59 -8.81
C GLY A 400 -17.11 -24.93 -7.57
N TYR A 401 -17.37 -23.63 -7.32
CA TYR A 401 -17.01 -23.02 -6.05
C TYR A 401 -17.85 -23.58 -4.90
N GLN A 402 -17.20 -23.95 -3.80
CA GLN A 402 -17.89 -24.52 -2.63
C GLN A 402 -18.24 -23.47 -1.60
N ASN A 403 -17.48 -22.38 -1.53
CA ASN A 403 -17.65 -21.36 -0.53
C ASN A 403 -17.63 -19.96 -1.15
N ILE A 404 -18.57 -19.13 -0.70
CA ILE A 404 -18.57 -17.69 -0.94
C ILE A 404 -18.57 -16.97 0.39
N LYS A 405 -17.92 -15.79 0.45
CA LYS A 405 -17.98 -14.90 1.60
C LYS A 405 -18.86 -13.70 1.26
N LEU A 406 -19.77 -13.37 2.15
CA LEU A 406 -20.59 -12.17 2.05
C LEU A 406 -20.19 -11.19 3.17
N TYR A 407 -19.89 -9.96 2.79
CA TYR A 407 -19.61 -8.90 3.76
C TYR A 407 -20.79 -7.95 3.88
N PHE A 408 -21.18 -7.69 5.10
CA PHE A 408 -22.21 -6.71 5.46
C PHE A 408 -21.66 -5.74 6.51
N MET A 409 -22.18 -4.52 6.46
CA MET A 409 -21.95 -3.49 7.47
C MET A 409 -23.18 -3.39 8.36
N ILE A 410 -22.97 -3.20 9.65
CA ILE A 410 -24.00 -2.88 10.63
C ILE A 410 -23.68 -1.55 11.30
N GLY A 411 -24.72 -0.85 11.80
CA GLY A 411 -24.57 0.49 12.37
C GLY A 411 -24.52 1.59 11.29
N LEU A 412 -25.06 1.32 10.11
CA LEU A 412 -25.13 2.31 9.04
C LEU A 412 -26.13 3.43 9.36
N PRO A 413 -25.90 4.68 8.88
CA PRO A 413 -26.87 5.73 9.04
C PRO A 413 -28.24 5.33 8.50
N PHE A 414 -29.31 5.62 9.27
CA PHE A 414 -30.70 5.26 8.97
C PHE A 414 -30.99 3.76 8.88
N GLU A 415 -30.13 2.91 9.43
CA GLU A 415 -30.37 1.47 9.53
C GLU A 415 -31.58 1.19 10.44
N ARG A 416 -32.33 0.14 10.14
CA ARG A 416 -33.50 -0.35 10.86
C ARG A 416 -33.36 -1.85 11.14
N GLU A 417 -34.11 -2.38 12.07
CA GLU A 417 -34.10 -3.83 12.36
C GLU A 417 -34.41 -4.69 11.13
N GLU A 418 -35.32 -4.25 10.28
CA GLU A 418 -35.65 -4.90 9.02
C GLU A 418 -34.45 -5.05 8.08
N ASP A 419 -33.48 -4.12 8.12
CA ASP A 419 -32.26 -4.18 7.32
C ASP A 419 -31.31 -5.25 7.85
N LEU A 420 -31.27 -5.45 9.17
CA LEU A 420 -30.48 -6.49 9.82
C LEU A 420 -31.07 -7.87 9.56
N ASP A 421 -32.40 -8.03 9.70
CA ASP A 421 -33.10 -9.28 9.37
C ASP A 421 -32.90 -9.69 7.91
N ALA A 422 -32.86 -8.70 7.01
CA ALA A 422 -32.63 -8.95 5.60
C ALA A 422 -31.23 -9.53 5.31
N ILE A 423 -30.23 -9.31 6.19
CA ILE A 423 -28.89 -9.94 6.07
C ILE A 423 -29.02 -11.46 6.18
N ILE A 424 -29.80 -11.91 7.17
CA ILE A 424 -30.07 -13.35 7.37
C ILE A 424 -30.81 -13.91 6.16
N GLY A 425 -31.84 -13.20 5.68
CA GLY A 425 -32.60 -13.58 4.50
C GLY A 425 -31.76 -13.78 3.25
N LEU A 426 -30.89 -12.80 2.95
CA LEU A 426 -30.01 -12.86 1.76
C LEU A 426 -28.96 -13.98 1.89
N SER A 427 -28.40 -14.16 3.07
CA SER A 427 -27.45 -15.23 3.34
C SER A 427 -28.07 -16.61 3.19
N THR A 428 -29.32 -16.76 3.64
CA THR A 428 -30.11 -18.00 3.49
C THR A 428 -30.41 -18.29 2.02
N GLN A 429 -30.83 -17.29 1.23
CA GLN A 429 -31.05 -17.44 -0.21
C GLN A 429 -29.78 -17.92 -0.93
N ALA A 430 -28.62 -17.34 -0.61
CA ALA A 430 -27.34 -17.76 -1.19
C ALA A 430 -27.01 -19.22 -0.82
N LEU A 431 -27.30 -19.65 0.42
CA LEU A 431 -27.11 -21.03 0.88
C LEU A 431 -28.07 -22.00 0.19
N GLU A 432 -29.31 -21.62 -0.06
CA GLU A 432 -30.28 -22.44 -0.78
C GLU A 432 -29.88 -22.68 -2.23
N LEU A 433 -29.34 -21.66 -2.91
CA LEU A 433 -28.78 -21.82 -4.26
C LEU A 433 -27.66 -22.86 -4.26
N ARG A 434 -26.75 -22.82 -3.28
CA ARG A 434 -25.70 -23.84 -3.14
C ARG A 434 -26.27 -25.24 -2.99
N LYS A 435 -27.30 -25.43 -2.14
CA LYS A 435 -27.94 -26.72 -1.92
C LYS A 435 -28.63 -27.24 -3.20
N LYS A 436 -29.22 -26.33 -3.99
CA LYS A 436 -29.89 -26.68 -5.26
C LYS A 436 -28.87 -27.12 -6.32
N VAL A 437 -27.74 -26.49 -6.42
CA VAL A 437 -26.65 -26.79 -7.39
C VAL A 437 -25.94 -28.10 -7.05
N ASN A 438 -25.78 -28.42 -5.75
CA ASN A 438 -25.09 -29.63 -5.29
C ASN A 438 -25.97 -30.87 -5.16
N LYS A 439 -27.27 -30.78 -5.56
CA LYS A 439 -28.18 -31.92 -5.72
C LYS A 439 -28.08 -32.46 -7.14
#